data_a8b115bde4e691c157cec4662380e661
#
_entry.id   a8b115bde4e691c157cec4662380e661
#
_cell.length_a   1.000
_cell.length_b   1.000
_cell.length_c   1.000
_cell.angle_alpha   90.00
_cell.angle_beta   90.00
_cell.angle_gamma   90.00
#
_symmetry.space_group_name_H-M   'P 1'
#
loop_
_entity.id
_entity.type
_entity.pdbx_description
1 polymer ?
#
loop_
_entity_poly.entity_id
_entity_poly.type
_entity_poly.pdbx_seq_one_letter_code
_entity_poly.pdbx_strand_id
1 'polypeptide(L)'
;MKRVTLVAIAALLLSCATNSAQAQSPKKVKITIPVIAHSMTPVFIAQNKGFFVDEKIDIDVTSTNGGGPDIRALIAGDVDFSFTTGDNVILAQQEGKKLVMVMSGLNKLFINWAMHKDVAKSKGVTESMPLAEKIKALKGLTIGMTNPGALTAHLAAFVVRKAGYNPQQDVNIIPIGSGPTWLAALENHKVDVALTAPPVPDTAISRGFAILLINNAKGEDPSIPEFLMENLIARPDTVAKDPDMIRRMVRALTRANQWALNSRSEQVADALKPSMTTIKPDLLLTGVQAVLPALSKDGRTSERSVQVTQDILEQAGILKKRVAYSDVVNNDFLMK
;
A
#
# COMPACT_ATOMS: atom_id res chain seq x y z
N MET A 1 -65.68 40.02 -33.68
CA MET A 1 -65.30 38.72 -33.02
C MET A 1 -64.04 38.14 -33.67
N LYS A 2 -62.85 38.64 -33.42
CA LYS A 2 -61.55 38.10 -33.89
C LYS A 2 -60.43 38.80 -33.08
N ARG A 3 -60.23 38.48 -31.77
CA ARG A 3 -59.10 38.99 -30.98
C ARG A 3 -58.88 38.19 -29.68
N VAL A 4 -59.23 36.91 -29.58
CA VAL A 4 -59.06 36.15 -28.30
C VAL A 4 -58.20 34.88 -28.45
N THR A 5 -57.72 34.56 -29.65
CA THR A 5 -57.05 33.25 -29.87
C THR A 5 -55.52 33.32 -29.96
N LEU A 6 -54.83 34.40 -29.61
CA LEU A 6 -53.37 34.54 -29.79
C LEU A 6 -52.59 34.62 -28.49
N VAL A 7 -53.20 34.51 -27.31
CA VAL A 7 -52.50 34.61 -26.02
C VAL A 7 -52.21 33.22 -25.37
N ALA A 8 -52.88 32.18 -25.87
CA ALA A 8 -52.73 30.80 -25.24
C ALA A 8 -51.54 29.97 -25.73
N ILE A 9 -50.83 30.38 -26.80
CA ILE A 9 -49.68 29.58 -27.36
C ILE A 9 -48.34 30.06 -26.81
N ALA A 10 -48.22 31.22 -26.22
CA ALA A 10 -46.95 31.74 -25.68
C ALA A 10 -46.62 31.21 -24.27
N ALA A 11 -47.58 30.59 -23.58
CA ALA A 11 -47.36 30.07 -22.20
C ALA A 11 -46.87 28.62 -22.12
N LEU A 12 -46.84 27.89 -23.24
CA LEU A 12 -46.43 26.46 -23.27
C LEU A 12 -44.94 26.23 -23.66
N LEU A 13 -44.21 27.29 -23.99
CA LEU A 13 -42.80 27.21 -24.42
C LEU A 13 -41.77 27.61 -23.34
N LEU A 14 -42.21 27.98 -22.14
CA LEU A 14 -41.30 28.40 -21.05
C LEU A 14 -41.11 27.39 -19.94
N SER A 15 -41.56 26.13 -20.07
CA SER A 15 -41.37 25.06 -19.10
C SER A 15 -40.34 24.00 -19.52
N CYS A 16 -39.47 24.28 -20.49
CA CYS A 16 -38.17 23.59 -20.56
C CYS A 16 -37.31 24.17 -19.43
N ALA A 17 -37.68 23.85 -18.17
CA ALA A 17 -36.83 24.05 -17.03
C ALA A 17 -35.53 23.29 -17.32
N THR A 18 -34.50 24.02 -17.60
CA THR A 18 -33.12 23.58 -17.58
C THR A 18 -32.90 22.84 -16.28
N ASN A 19 -33.02 21.50 -16.31
CA ASN A 19 -32.33 20.67 -15.37
C ASN A 19 -30.82 20.88 -15.66
N SER A 20 -30.32 22.04 -15.28
CA SER A 20 -28.89 22.22 -15.07
C SER A 20 -28.55 21.21 -14.00
N ALA A 21 -28.12 20.02 -14.44
CA ALA A 21 -27.42 19.11 -13.57
C ALA A 21 -26.30 19.96 -12.96
N GLN A 22 -26.52 20.39 -11.73
CA GLN A 22 -25.59 21.21 -10.97
C GLN A 22 -24.32 20.38 -10.93
N ALA A 23 -23.34 20.70 -11.75
CA ALA A 23 -22.08 19.98 -11.83
C ALA A 23 -21.47 20.07 -10.42
N GLN A 24 -21.63 19.00 -9.66
CA GLN A 24 -21.16 18.91 -8.29
C GLN A 24 -19.64 19.17 -8.33
N SER A 25 -19.19 20.25 -7.71
CA SER A 25 -17.77 20.60 -7.68
C SER A 25 -16.97 19.43 -7.08
N PRO A 26 -15.75 19.18 -7.59
CA PRO A 26 -14.92 18.10 -7.05
C PRO A 26 -14.73 18.24 -5.54
N LYS A 27 -14.92 17.16 -4.81
CA LYS A 27 -14.71 17.14 -3.37
C LYS A 27 -13.23 16.91 -3.08
N LYS A 28 -12.63 17.80 -2.27
CA LYS A 28 -11.26 17.62 -1.79
C LYS A 28 -11.22 16.43 -0.85
N VAL A 29 -10.25 15.55 -1.08
CA VAL A 29 -10.00 14.34 -0.29
C VAL A 29 -8.51 14.24 -0.02
N LYS A 30 -8.13 14.14 1.25
CA LYS A 30 -6.74 13.95 1.68
C LYS A 30 -6.48 12.48 1.94
N ILE A 31 -5.43 11.94 1.32
CA ILE A 31 -5.00 10.56 1.52
C ILE A 31 -3.51 10.50 1.80
N THR A 32 -3.11 9.70 2.79
CA THR A 32 -1.71 9.37 3.02
C THR A 32 -1.31 8.06 2.36
N ILE A 33 -0.05 7.99 1.97
CA ILE A 33 0.63 6.78 1.50
C ILE A 33 1.97 6.64 2.26
N PRO A 34 2.44 5.40 2.56
CA PRO A 34 3.66 5.21 3.34
C PRO A 34 4.94 5.56 2.58
N VAL A 35 4.98 5.29 1.28
CA VAL A 35 6.20 5.43 0.46
C VAL A 35 5.84 5.74 -1.00
N ILE A 36 6.79 6.28 -1.76
CA ILE A 36 6.70 6.36 -3.22
C ILE A 36 7.35 5.09 -3.79
N ALA A 37 6.54 4.07 -4.06
CA ALA A 37 6.97 2.76 -4.52
C ALA A 37 5.89 2.09 -5.39
N HIS A 38 6.22 0.98 -6.04
CA HIS A 38 5.28 0.24 -6.90
C HIS A 38 4.08 -0.33 -6.13
N SER A 39 4.17 -0.51 -4.81
CA SER A 39 3.01 -0.88 -4.00
C SER A 39 1.89 0.18 -4.04
N MET A 40 2.22 1.44 -4.39
CA MET A 40 1.24 2.52 -4.56
C MET A 40 0.65 2.63 -5.98
N THR A 41 0.90 1.64 -6.83
CA THR A 41 0.38 1.58 -8.22
C THR A 41 -1.12 1.93 -8.30
N PRO A 42 -2.04 1.42 -7.46
CA PRO A 42 -3.47 1.77 -7.55
C PRO A 42 -3.73 3.27 -7.41
N VAL A 43 -3.06 3.92 -6.45
CA VAL A 43 -3.24 5.36 -6.18
C VAL A 43 -2.67 6.20 -7.33
N PHE A 44 -1.44 5.90 -7.77
CA PHE A 44 -0.79 6.67 -8.83
C PHE A 44 -1.46 6.48 -10.19
N ILE A 45 -1.92 5.27 -10.52
CA ILE A 45 -2.70 5.05 -11.75
C ILE A 45 -4.03 5.80 -11.67
N ALA A 46 -4.76 5.72 -10.54
CA ALA A 46 -6.02 6.46 -10.39
C ALA A 46 -5.82 7.97 -10.56
N GLN A 47 -4.73 8.52 -10.02
CA GLN A 47 -4.38 9.94 -10.15
C GLN A 47 -3.98 10.28 -11.59
N ASN A 48 -3.01 9.58 -12.17
CA ASN A 48 -2.41 9.92 -13.46
C ASN A 48 -3.32 9.62 -14.65
N LYS A 49 -4.26 8.67 -14.50
CA LYS A 49 -5.30 8.36 -15.51
C LYS A 49 -6.59 9.15 -15.32
N GLY A 50 -6.67 10.01 -14.30
CA GLY A 50 -7.83 10.83 -14.05
C GLY A 50 -9.03 10.10 -13.44
N PHE A 51 -8.88 8.88 -12.91
CA PHE A 51 -10.02 8.12 -12.36
C PHE A 51 -10.59 8.75 -11.09
N PHE A 52 -9.80 9.49 -10.31
CA PHE A 52 -10.33 10.31 -9.23
C PHE A 52 -11.17 11.50 -9.76
N VAL A 53 -10.71 12.13 -10.83
CA VAL A 53 -11.43 13.25 -11.47
C VAL A 53 -12.77 12.79 -12.03
N ASP A 54 -12.81 11.61 -12.69
CA ASP A 54 -14.05 11.00 -13.18
C ASP A 54 -15.08 10.79 -12.06
N GLU A 55 -14.59 10.46 -10.85
CA GLU A 55 -15.39 10.30 -9.63
C GLU A 55 -15.63 11.63 -8.90
N LYS A 56 -15.30 12.79 -9.51
CA LYS A 56 -15.40 14.12 -8.91
C LYS A 56 -14.66 14.24 -7.58
N ILE A 57 -13.46 13.68 -7.51
CA ILE A 57 -12.54 13.74 -6.39
C ILE A 57 -11.35 14.61 -6.78
N ASP A 58 -11.09 15.65 -5.98
CA ASP A 58 -9.84 16.41 -5.99
C ASP A 58 -8.93 15.79 -4.92
N ILE A 59 -8.03 14.90 -5.34
CA ILE A 59 -7.20 14.08 -4.44
C ILE A 59 -5.92 14.79 -4.06
N ASP A 60 -5.64 14.88 -2.77
CA ASP A 60 -4.38 15.35 -2.20
C ASP A 60 -3.63 14.16 -1.59
N VAL A 61 -2.56 13.72 -2.25
CA VAL A 61 -1.76 12.54 -1.86
C VAL A 61 -0.49 12.97 -1.16
N THR A 62 -0.33 12.61 0.10
CA THR A 62 0.86 12.91 0.91
C THR A 62 1.60 11.63 1.30
N SER A 63 2.92 11.58 1.02
CA SER A 63 3.78 10.48 1.51
C SER A 63 4.31 10.81 2.91
N THR A 64 4.18 9.85 3.82
CA THR A 64 4.61 9.98 5.24
C THR A 64 5.96 9.34 5.51
N ASN A 65 6.60 8.72 4.52
CA ASN A 65 7.85 7.96 4.64
C ASN A 65 7.79 6.77 5.62
N GLY A 66 6.61 6.18 5.81
CA GLY A 66 6.41 4.95 6.59
C GLY A 66 5.00 4.80 7.17
N GLY A 67 4.50 3.56 7.29
CA GLY A 67 3.11 3.25 7.62
C GLY A 67 2.62 3.69 9.01
N GLY A 68 3.50 3.82 10.00
CA GLY A 68 3.12 4.29 11.33
C GLY A 68 2.58 5.73 11.37
N PRO A 69 3.24 6.71 10.73
CA PRO A 69 2.72 8.07 10.60
C PRO A 69 1.38 8.15 9.87
N ASP A 70 1.13 7.33 8.83
CA ASP A 70 -0.14 7.30 8.10
C ASP A 70 -1.33 7.07 9.02
N ILE A 71 -1.23 6.02 9.84
CA ILE A 71 -2.29 5.62 10.75
C ILE A 71 -2.51 6.65 11.84
N ARG A 72 -1.44 7.29 12.35
CA ARG A 72 -1.60 8.39 13.32
C ARG A 72 -2.34 9.57 12.73
N ALA A 73 -2.00 10.00 11.51
CA ALA A 73 -2.70 11.09 10.82
C ALA A 73 -4.18 10.75 10.57
N LEU A 74 -4.48 9.49 10.19
CA LEU A 74 -5.84 9.03 10.00
C LEU A 74 -6.64 9.03 11.31
N ILE A 75 -6.07 8.51 12.41
CA ILE A 75 -6.71 8.49 13.74
C ILE A 75 -6.95 9.91 14.24
N ALA A 76 -6.00 10.84 14.04
CA ALA A 76 -6.13 12.24 14.43
C ALA A 76 -7.20 13.01 13.62
N GLY A 77 -7.57 12.50 12.43
CA GLY A 77 -8.51 13.16 11.54
C GLY A 77 -7.87 14.22 10.62
N ASP A 78 -6.55 14.25 10.53
CA ASP A 78 -5.79 15.15 9.66
C ASP A 78 -5.99 14.82 8.18
N VAL A 79 -6.33 13.55 7.89
CA VAL A 79 -6.63 13.02 6.57
C VAL A 79 -7.93 12.21 6.57
N ASP A 80 -8.54 12.08 5.39
CA ASP A 80 -9.80 11.34 5.21
C ASP A 80 -9.57 9.83 5.10
N PHE A 81 -8.47 9.46 4.41
CA PHE A 81 -8.07 8.08 4.12
C PHE A 81 -6.58 7.88 4.32
N SER A 82 -6.21 6.61 4.49
CA SER A 82 -4.84 6.15 4.30
C SER A 82 -4.84 4.94 3.36
N PHE A 83 -3.88 4.90 2.42
CA PHE A 83 -3.66 3.73 1.59
C PHE A 83 -2.36 3.09 2.03
N THR A 84 -2.46 2.12 2.94
CA THR A 84 -1.32 1.53 3.65
C THR A 84 -1.60 0.10 4.07
N THR A 85 -0.66 -0.50 4.79
CA THR A 85 -0.71 -1.92 5.19
C THR A 85 -1.73 -2.16 6.32
N GLY A 86 -2.48 -3.26 6.22
CA GLY A 86 -3.59 -3.55 7.13
C GLY A 86 -3.18 -4.11 8.50
N ASP A 87 -1.92 -4.47 8.71
CA ASP A 87 -1.38 -4.83 10.03
C ASP A 87 -1.56 -3.69 11.05
N ASN A 88 -1.42 -2.45 10.60
CA ASN A 88 -1.67 -1.26 11.43
C ASN A 88 -3.14 -1.12 11.85
N VAL A 89 -4.10 -1.57 11.04
CA VAL A 89 -5.52 -1.58 11.42
C VAL A 89 -5.77 -2.59 12.55
N ILE A 90 -5.17 -3.77 12.45
CA ILE A 90 -5.23 -4.82 13.48
C ILE A 90 -4.66 -4.30 14.80
N LEU A 91 -3.47 -3.66 14.77
CA LEU A 91 -2.84 -3.13 15.96
C LEU A 91 -3.60 -1.94 16.55
N ALA A 92 -4.13 -1.03 15.71
CA ALA A 92 -4.98 0.07 16.17
C ALA A 92 -6.24 -0.45 16.88
N GLN A 93 -6.89 -1.49 16.32
CA GLN A 93 -8.06 -2.11 16.94
C GLN A 93 -7.72 -2.73 18.30
N GLN A 94 -6.56 -3.38 18.44
CA GLN A 94 -6.07 -3.89 19.74
C GLN A 94 -5.94 -2.78 20.80
N GLU A 95 -5.59 -1.57 20.38
CA GLU A 95 -5.47 -0.36 21.22
C GLU A 95 -6.83 0.37 21.42
N GLY A 96 -7.93 -0.20 20.94
CA GLY A 96 -9.25 0.41 21.02
C GLY A 96 -9.48 1.55 20.01
N LYS A 97 -8.58 1.73 19.05
CA LYS A 97 -8.71 2.70 17.95
C LYS A 97 -9.37 2.04 16.75
N LYS A 98 -10.62 2.39 16.49
CA LYS A 98 -11.40 1.77 15.41
C LYS A 98 -11.02 2.35 14.05
N LEU A 99 -10.54 1.48 13.17
CA LEU A 99 -10.29 1.74 11.75
C LEU A 99 -10.86 0.60 10.93
N VAL A 100 -11.19 0.84 9.66
CA VAL A 100 -11.78 -0.17 8.78
C VAL A 100 -11.12 -0.13 7.40
N MET A 101 -10.77 -1.30 6.88
CA MET A 101 -10.35 -1.50 5.51
C MET A 101 -11.59 -1.63 4.64
N VAL A 102 -11.74 -0.75 3.65
CA VAL A 102 -12.91 -0.71 2.74
C VAL A 102 -12.59 -1.25 1.34
N MET A 103 -11.32 -1.47 1.04
CA MET A 103 -10.84 -2.07 -0.20
C MET A 103 -9.40 -2.58 -0.03
N SER A 104 -9.09 -3.74 -0.60
CA SER A 104 -7.72 -4.22 -0.80
C SER A 104 -7.19 -3.74 -2.15
N GLY A 105 -6.07 -3.01 -2.13
CA GLY A 105 -5.33 -2.65 -3.34
C GLY A 105 -4.34 -3.74 -3.76
N LEU A 106 -3.58 -4.26 -2.77
CA LEU A 106 -2.65 -5.38 -2.94
C LEU A 106 -2.91 -6.43 -1.87
N ASN A 107 -2.95 -7.70 -2.27
CA ASN A 107 -3.25 -8.82 -1.38
C ASN A 107 -2.09 -9.83 -1.23
N LYS A 108 -0.89 -9.49 -1.70
CA LYS A 108 0.33 -10.28 -1.49
C LYS A 108 1.42 -9.43 -0.87
N LEU A 109 2.25 -10.06 -0.05
CA LEU A 109 3.37 -9.37 0.58
C LEU A 109 4.36 -8.88 -0.50
N PHE A 110 4.61 -7.56 -0.52
CA PHE A 110 5.42 -6.87 -1.53
C PHE A 110 6.58 -6.10 -0.88
N ILE A 111 7.19 -6.68 0.17
CA ILE A 111 8.38 -6.17 0.86
C ILE A 111 9.54 -7.13 0.62
N ASN A 112 10.56 -6.68 -0.07
CA ASN A 112 11.78 -7.45 -0.33
C ASN A 112 12.89 -7.09 0.66
N TRP A 113 13.81 -8.02 0.88
CA TRP A 113 14.99 -7.85 1.72
C TRP A 113 16.23 -7.80 0.86
N ALA A 114 17.07 -6.80 1.04
CA ALA A 114 18.39 -6.75 0.45
C ALA A 114 19.47 -6.85 1.53
N MET A 115 20.53 -7.57 1.23
CA MET A 115 21.72 -7.70 2.08
C MET A 115 22.92 -7.08 1.36
N HIS A 116 23.77 -6.32 2.09
CA HIS A 116 25.00 -5.82 1.51
C HIS A 116 25.87 -6.98 1.02
N LYS A 117 26.43 -6.85 -0.19
CA LYS A 117 27.16 -7.97 -0.84
C LYS A 117 28.38 -8.47 -0.06
N ASP A 118 29.07 -7.56 0.62
CA ASP A 118 30.26 -7.94 1.41
C ASP A 118 29.83 -8.72 2.68
N VAL A 119 28.68 -8.36 3.27
CA VAL A 119 28.07 -9.12 4.36
C VAL A 119 27.62 -10.50 3.87
N ALA A 120 26.95 -10.55 2.73
CA ALA A 120 26.55 -11.81 2.10
C ALA A 120 27.76 -12.72 1.86
N LYS A 121 28.85 -12.18 1.29
CA LYS A 121 30.10 -12.92 1.08
C LYS A 121 30.71 -13.42 2.38
N SER A 122 30.79 -12.58 3.42
CA SER A 122 31.37 -12.95 4.72
C SER A 122 30.56 -14.04 5.45
N LYS A 123 29.24 -14.05 5.26
CA LYS A 123 28.31 -15.03 5.84
C LYS A 123 28.07 -16.26 4.95
N GLY A 124 28.64 -16.29 3.73
CA GLY A 124 28.44 -17.36 2.75
C GLY A 124 27.01 -17.41 2.21
N VAL A 125 26.27 -16.29 2.20
CA VAL A 125 24.87 -16.21 1.75
C VAL A 125 24.81 -15.94 0.25
N THR A 126 23.93 -16.68 -0.45
CA THR A 126 23.61 -16.48 -1.86
C THR A 126 22.10 -16.36 -2.06
N GLU A 127 21.69 -15.76 -3.19
CA GLU A 127 20.27 -15.62 -3.54
C GLU A 127 19.55 -16.96 -3.73
N SER A 128 20.26 -18.01 -4.13
CA SER A 128 19.72 -19.34 -4.40
C SER A 128 19.59 -20.24 -3.17
N MET A 129 20.11 -19.80 -2.01
CA MET A 129 20.02 -20.59 -0.77
C MET A 129 18.57 -20.77 -0.32
N PRO A 130 18.23 -21.89 0.35
CA PRO A 130 16.94 -22.06 1.00
C PRO A 130 16.64 -20.94 1.99
N LEU A 131 15.37 -20.48 2.07
CA LEU A 131 14.96 -19.40 2.96
C LEU A 131 15.38 -19.64 4.41
N ALA A 132 15.26 -20.90 4.90
CA ALA A 132 15.64 -21.27 6.27
C ALA A 132 17.13 -21.03 6.58
N GLU A 133 18.00 -21.15 5.60
CA GLU A 133 19.44 -20.86 5.74
C GLU A 133 19.70 -19.36 5.67
N LYS A 134 19.08 -18.66 4.73
CA LYS A 134 19.18 -17.21 4.60
C LYS A 134 18.82 -16.49 5.89
N ILE A 135 17.69 -16.87 6.53
CA ILE A 135 17.24 -16.21 7.77
C ILE A 135 18.13 -16.54 8.98
N LYS A 136 18.77 -17.71 9.04
CA LYS A 136 19.75 -18.04 10.08
C LYS A 136 21.00 -17.15 10.02
N ALA A 137 21.36 -16.68 8.83
CA ALA A 137 22.50 -15.79 8.66
C ALA A 137 22.28 -14.38 9.26
N LEU A 138 21.05 -14.04 9.64
CA LEU A 138 20.71 -12.72 10.23
C LEU A 138 21.32 -12.52 11.62
N LYS A 139 21.74 -13.58 12.33
CA LYS A 139 22.31 -13.47 13.69
C LYS A 139 23.50 -12.51 13.73
N GLY A 140 23.44 -11.55 14.66
CA GLY A 140 24.47 -10.54 14.89
C GLY A 140 24.46 -9.38 13.91
N LEU A 141 23.51 -9.35 12.96
CA LEU A 141 23.45 -8.31 11.94
C LEU A 141 22.58 -7.11 12.38
N THR A 142 22.88 -5.96 11.78
CA THR A 142 22.06 -4.76 11.86
C THR A 142 21.05 -4.76 10.71
N ILE A 143 19.75 -4.72 11.05
CA ILE A 143 18.63 -4.77 10.11
C ILE A 143 17.97 -3.40 10.05
N GLY A 144 17.94 -2.78 8.86
CA GLY A 144 17.29 -1.51 8.61
C GLY A 144 15.81 -1.65 8.30
N MET A 145 14.94 -1.01 9.07
CA MET A 145 13.50 -0.88 8.79
C MET A 145 13.15 0.57 8.45
N THR A 146 11.97 0.85 7.87
CA THR A 146 11.60 2.21 7.49
C THR A 146 11.40 3.09 8.71
N ASN A 147 10.41 2.77 9.56
CA ASN A 147 10.09 3.51 10.78
C ASN A 147 9.58 2.57 11.86
N PRO A 148 9.69 2.94 13.15
CA PRO A 148 9.02 2.23 14.23
C PRO A 148 7.51 2.15 14.00
N GLY A 149 6.92 0.94 14.15
CA GLY A 149 5.51 0.68 13.90
C GLY A 149 5.13 0.51 12.41
N ALA A 150 6.10 0.53 11.49
CA ALA A 150 5.85 0.17 10.09
C ALA A 150 5.91 -1.34 9.90
N LEU A 151 5.24 -1.84 8.84
CA LEU A 151 5.27 -3.26 8.46
C LEU A 151 6.70 -3.83 8.39
N THR A 152 7.68 -3.03 7.93
CA THR A 152 9.07 -3.44 7.87
C THR A 152 9.67 -3.78 9.24
N ALA A 153 9.26 -3.08 10.31
CA ALA A 153 9.66 -3.42 11.67
C ALA A 153 9.01 -4.73 12.14
N HIS A 154 7.72 -4.93 11.82
CA HIS A 154 6.98 -6.15 12.16
C HIS A 154 7.53 -7.37 11.44
N LEU A 155 7.84 -7.25 10.15
CA LEU A 155 8.46 -8.32 9.36
C LEU A 155 9.88 -8.63 9.83
N ALA A 156 10.67 -7.63 10.22
CA ALA A 156 12.00 -7.87 10.77
C ALA A 156 11.91 -8.73 12.05
N ALA A 157 11.03 -8.36 12.98
CA ALA A 157 10.83 -9.15 14.20
C ALA A 157 10.30 -10.57 13.91
N PHE A 158 9.35 -10.71 12.97
CA PHE A 158 8.81 -11.99 12.56
C PHE A 158 9.89 -12.92 11.99
N VAL A 159 10.67 -12.45 11.00
CA VAL A 159 11.69 -13.27 10.32
C VAL A 159 12.82 -13.67 11.28
N VAL A 160 13.23 -12.77 12.17
CA VAL A 160 14.23 -13.05 13.20
C VAL A 160 13.74 -14.13 14.16
N ARG A 161 12.48 -14.06 14.63
CA ARG A 161 11.89 -15.11 15.48
C ARG A 161 11.69 -16.42 14.72
N LYS A 162 11.30 -16.38 13.45
CA LYS A 162 11.21 -17.56 12.58
C LYS A 162 12.56 -18.28 12.43
N ALA A 163 13.66 -17.53 12.49
CA ALA A 163 15.02 -18.10 12.53
C ALA A 163 15.40 -18.69 13.90
N GLY A 164 14.57 -18.56 14.92
CA GLY A 164 14.82 -19.01 16.29
C GLY A 164 15.60 -18.00 17.15
N TYR A 165 15.64 -16.73 16.75
CA TYR A 165 16.40 -15.68 17.43
C TYR A 165 15.49 -14.69 18.17
N ASN A 166 16.05 -13.99 19.14
CA ASN A 166 15.41 -12.89 19.85
C ASN A 166 15.70 -11.55 19.13
N PRO A 167 14.65 -10.84 18.60
CA PRO A 167 14.85 -9.57 17.90
C PRO A 167 15.49 -8.44 18.72
N GLN A 168 15.46 -8.52 20.06
CA GLN A 168 16.05 -7.52 20.96
C GLN A 168 17.49 -7.86 21.40
N GLN A 169 17.95 -9.11 21.17
CA GLN A 169 19.24 -9.59 21.67
C GLN A 169 20.17 -10.11 20.57
N ASP A 170 19.61 -10.77 19.55
CA ASP A 170 20.41 -11.48 18.54
C ASP A 170 20.65 -10.68 17.26
N VAL A 171 19.96 -9.54 17.10
CA VAL A 171 20.09 -8.60 15.98
C VAL A 171 19.94 -7.16 16.47
N ASN A 172 20.33 -6.19 15.64
CA ASN A 172 20.08 -4.77 15.90
C ASN A 172 19.11 -4.23 14.84
N ILE A 173 17.85 -3.95 15.21
CA ILE A 173 16.84 -3.43 14.26
C ILE A 173 16.74 -1.91 14.45
N ILE A 174 17.09 -1.13 13.40
CA ILE A 174 17.14 0.34 13.45
C ILE A 174 16.34 1.02 12.35
N PRO A 175 15.77 2.21 12.61
CA PRO A 175 15.09 3.00 11.58
C PRO A 175 16.10 3.65 10.62
N ILE A 176 15.86 3.54 9.32
CA ILE A 176 16.70 4.13 8.26
C ILE A 176 15.90 4.95 7.25
N GLY A 177 14.59 5.09 7.45
CA GLY A 177 13.70 5.78 6.50
C GLY A 177 13.42 4.96 5.24
N SER A 178 13.16 5.66 4.13
CA SER A 178 12.81 5.06 2.83
C SER A 178 13.52 5.77 1.68
N GLY A 179 13.48 5.17 0.48
CA GLY A 179 14.05 5.76 -0.73
C GLY A 179 15.55 6.05 -0.62
N PRO A 180 16.01 7.31 -0.84
CA PRO A 180 17.43 7.65 -0.82
C PRO A 180 18.15 7.37 0.50
N THR A 181 17.49 7.60 1.64
CA THR A 181 18.09 7.35 2.97
C THR A 181 18.29 5.86 3.22
N TRP A 182 17.34 5.02 2.77
CA TRP A 182 17.45 3.57 2.82
C TRP A 182 18.66 3.08 1.98
N LEU A 183 18.78 3.58 0.73
CA LEU A 183 19.91 3.24 -0.16
C LEU A 183 21.24 3.61 0.47
N ALA A 184 21.35 4.85 0.96
CA ALA A 184 22.58 5.34 1.58
C ALA A 184 22.96 4.56 2.85
N ALA A 185 21.97 4.14 3.67
CA ALA A 185 22.22 3.38 4.87
C ALA A 185 22.81 1.99 4.56
N LEU A 186 22.28 1.29 3.55
CA LEU A 186 22.80 -0.01 3.13
C LEU A 186 24.15 0.13 2.42
N GLU A 187 24.29 1.08 1.47
CA GLU A 187 25.51 1.30 0.70
C GLU A 187 26.72 1.66 1.57
N ASN A 188 26.49 2.46 2.65
CA ASN A 188 27.55 2.89 3.57
C ASN A 188 27.68 2.01 4.82
N HIS A 189 27.21 0.77 4.79
CA HIS A 189 27.33 -0.20 5.90
C HIS A 189 26.77 0.29 7.25
N LYS A 190 25.80 1.23 7.27
CA LYS A 190 25.07 1.57 8.49
C LYS A 190 24.14 0.44 8.93
N VAL A 191 23.72 -0.37 7.96
CA VAL A 191 22.96 -1.61 8.14
C VAL A 191 23.53 -2.69 7.24
N ASP A 192 23.43 -3.95 7.67
CA ASP A 192 23.89 -5.11 6.93
C ASP A 192 22.81 -5.63 5.98
N VAL A 193 21.55 -5.51 6.43
CA VAL A 193 20.34 -5.95 5.73
C VAL A 193 19.31 -4.85 5.87
N ALA A 194 18.50 -4.64 4.84
CA ALA A 194 17.39 -3.71 4.91
C ALA A 194 16.20 -4.18 4.09
N LEU A 195 14.98 -3.81 4.49
CA LEU A 195 13.76 -4.26 3.84
C LEU A 195 12.82 -3.10 3.52
N THR A 196 12.26 -3.13 2.32
CA THR A 196 11.26 -2.17 1.82
C THR A 196 10.62 -2.69 0.52
N ALA A 197 9.64 -1.95 0.01
CA ALA A 197 9.00 -2.29 -1.26
C ALA A 197 9.91 -1.99 -2.47
N PRO A 198 9.85 -2.79 -3.56
CA PRO A 198 10.43 -2.43 -4.84
C PRO A 198 9.98 -1.02 -5.31
N PRO A 199 10.85 -0.24 -5.99
CA PRO A 199 12.08 -0.66 -6.65
C PRO A 199 13.35 -0.35 -5.83
N VAL A 200 13.26 0.00 -4.56
CA VAL A 200 14.43 0.45 -3.78
C VAL A 200 15.46 -0.67 -3.60
N PRO A 201 15.08 -1.90 -3.20
CA PRO A 201 16.01 -3.04 -3.17
C PRO A 201 16.62 -3.32 -4.54
N ASP A 202 15.82 -3.26 -5.62
CA ASP A 202 16.29 -3.50 -6.99
C ASP A 202 17.32 -2.44 -7.42
N THR A 203 17.15 -1.20 -6.95
CA THR A 203 18.15 -0.12 -7.19
C THR A 203 19.49 -0.45 -6.51
N ALA A 204 19.48 -0.94 -5.27
CA ALA A 204 20.70 -1.36 -4.57
C ALA A 204 21.43 -2.49 -5.31
N ILE A 205 20.68 -3.47 -5.80
CA ILE A 205 21.20 -4.60 -6.59
C ILE A 205 21.76 -4.09 -7.92
N SER A 206 21.04 -3.25 -8.64
CA SER A 206 21.49 -2.71 -9.94
C SER A 206 22.74 -1.83 -9.82
N ARG A 207 22.95 -1.18 -8.66
CA ARG A 207 24.19 -0.45 -8.32
C ARG A 207 25.35 -1.37 -7.93
N GLY A 208 25.09 -2.67 -7.72
CA GLY A 208 26.09 -3.69 -7.45
C GLY A 208 26.63 -3.73 -6.03
N PHE A 209 25.95 -3.11 -5.05
CA PHE A 209 26.38 -3.18 -3.63
C PHE A 209 25.52 -4.10 -2.77
N ALA A 210 24.43 -4.66 -3.29
CA ALA A 210 23.55 -5.57 -2.55
C ALA A 210 23.18 -6.82 -3.36
N ILE A 211 22.70 -7.85 -2.65
CA ILE A 211 22.01 -9.02 -3.19
C ILE A 211 20.55 -9.03 -2.71
N LEU A 212 19.68 -9.74 -3.42
CA LEU A 212 18.31 -9.98 -2.99
C LEU A 212 18.29 -11.14 -1.97
N LEU A 213 18.15 -10.82 -0.70
CA LEU A 213 18.14 -11.84 0.37
C LEU A 213 16.83 -12.63 0.39
N ILE A 214 15.68 -11.92 0.43
CA ILE A 214 14.34 -12.54 0.43
C ILE A 214 13.45 -11.79 -0.59
N ASN A 215 12.85 -12.55 -1.50
CA ASN A 215 11.97 -12.04 -2.55
C ASN A 215 10.51 -12.36 -2.24
N ASN A 216 9.89 -11.59 -1.35
CA ASN A 216 8.48 -11.76 -1.03
C ASN A 216 7.55 -11.40 -2.20
N ALA A 217 7.96 -10.52 -3.09
CA ALA A 217 7.19 -10.19 -4.31
C ALA A 217 6.98 -11.42 -5.22
N LYS A 218 7.91 -12.40 -5.17
CA LYS A 218 7.79 -13.71 -5.84
C LYS A 218 7.22 -14.81 -4.95
N GLY A 219 6.84 -14.50 -3.69
CA GLY A 219 6.29 -15.50 -2.76
C GLY A 219 7.33 -16.49 -2.25
N GLU A 220 8.57 -16.06 -2.01
CA GLU A 220 9.64 -16.93 -1.53
C GLU A 220 9.35 -17.54 -0.15
N ASP A 221 8.53 -16.87 0.68
CA ASP A 221 8.02 -17.44 1.91
C ASP A 221 6.62 -18.06 1.69
N PRO A 222 6.51 -19.40 1.55
CA PRO A 222 5.22 -20.05 1.29
C PRO A 222 4.26 -19.99 2.50
N SER A 223 4.73 -19.62 3.68
CA SER A 223 3.86 -19.42 4.85
C SER A 223 3.02 -18.14 4.74
N ILE A 224 3.31 -17.27 3.75
CA ILE A 224 2.61 -16.00 3.53
C ILE A 224 1.93 -16.02 2.14
N PRO A 225 0.89 -16.83 1.93
CA PRO A 225 0.23 -16.96 0.61
C PRO A 225 -0.60 -15.71 0.24
N GLU A 226 -1.14 -15.03 1.24
CA GLU A 226 -1.89 -13.78 1.17
C GLU A 226 -1.48 -12.86 2.31
N PHE A 227 -1.62 -11.55 2.12
CA PHE A 227 -1.29 -10.56 3.13
C PHE A 227 -2.14 -9.30 2.97
N LEU A 228 -2.39 -8.57 4.06
CA LEU A 228 -3.01 -7.25 4.05
C LEU A 228 -2.00 -6.19 3.60
N MET A 229 -1.51 -6.28 2.34
CA MET A 229 -0.38 -5.46 1.89
C MET A 229 -0.77 -3.99 1.80
N GLU A 230 -1.62 -3.60 0.85
CA GLU A 230 -2.06 -2.21 0.74
C GLU A 230 -3.59 -2.17 0.69
N ASN A 231 -4.18 -1.38 1.56
CA ASN A 231 -5.63 -1.28 1.73
C ASN A 231 -6.06 0.19 1.82
N LEU A 232 -7.22 0.51 1.24
CA LEU A 232 -7.88 1.78 1.53
C LEU A 232 -8.52 1.69 2.92
N ILE A 233 -8.04 2.54 3.81
CA ILE A 233 -8.42 2.55 5.23
C ILE A 233 -9.12 3.86 5.55
N ALA A 234 -10.20 3.79 6.31
CA ALA A 234 -10.97 4.93 6.78
C ALA A 234 -11.31 4.79 8.27
N ARG A 235 -11.71 5.90 8.89
CA ARG A 235 -12.37 5.86 10.20
C ARG A 235 -13.84 5.45 10.03
N PRO A 236 -14.44 4.76 11.02
CA PRO A 236 -15.87 4.39 10.96
C PRO A 236 -16.81 5.59 10.86
N ASP A 237 -16.47 6.73 11.47
CA ASP A 237 -17.26 7.97 11.37
C ASP A 237 -17.23 8.56 9.96
N THR A 238 -16.08 8.51 9.27
CA THR A 238 -15.97 8.90 7.86
C THR A 238 -16.86 8.02 6.97
N VAL A 239 -16.83 6.69 7.21
CA VAL A 239 -17.67 5.72 6.48
C VAL A 239 -19.16 5.98 6.70
N ALA A 240 -19.58 6.25 7.94
CA ALA A 240 -20.98 6.52 8.28
C ALA A 240 -21.46 7.86 7.74
N LYS A 241 -20.59 8.90 7.79
CA LYS A 241 -20.93 10.27 7.38
C LYS A 241 -21.07 10.42 5.85
N ASP A 242 -20.22 9.75 5.09
CA ASP A 242 -20.18 9.89 3.63
C ASP A 242 -19.92 8.57 2.91
N PRO A 243 -20.87 7.63 2.94
CA PRO A 243 -20.72 6.34 2.27
C PRO A 243 -20.61 6.46 0.74
N ASP A 244 -21.09 7.55 0.15
CA ASP A 244 -20.94 7.82 -1.28
C ASP A 244 -19.48 8.14 -1.63
N MET A 245 -18.80 8.94 -0.83
CA MET A 245 -17.37 9.20 -1.01
C MET A 245 -16.56 7.92 -0.92
N ILE A 246 -16.87 7.01 0.03
CA ILE A 246 -16.21 5.70 0.12
C ILE A 246 -16.37 4.92 -1.19
N ARG A 247 -17.61 4.84 -1.73
CA ARG A 247 -17.87 4.14 -3.02
C ARG A 247 -17.09 4.76 -4.17
N ARG A 248 -17.02 6.09 -4.26
CA ARG A 248 -16.27 6.80 -5.30
C ARG A 248 -14.76 6.50 -5.21
N MET A 249 -14.18 6.56 -4.01
CA MET A 249 -12.78 6.20 -3.79
C MET A 249 -12.51 4.74 -4.18
N VAL A 250 -13.35 3.81 -3.74
CA VAL A 250 -13.24 2.38 -4.08
C VAL A 250 -13.35 2.17 -5.59
N ARG A 251 -14.30 2.83 -6.29
CA ARG A 251 -14.42 2.71 -7.75
C ARG A 251 -13.18 3.21 -8.48
N ALA A 252 -12.65 4.39 -8.10
CA ALA A 252 -11.45 4.94 -8.72
C ALA A 252 -10.25 3.99 -8.60
N LEU A 253 -10.02 3.46 -7.40
CA LEU A 253 -8.89 2.56 -7.13
C LEU A 253 -9.09 1.16 -7.75
N THR A 254 -10.32 0.63 -7.74
CA THR A 254 -10.62 -0.66 -8.41
C THR A 254 -10.42 -0.54 -9.92
N ARG A 255 -10.88 0.55 -10.54
CA ARG A 255 -10.63 0.84 -11.96
C ARG A 255 -9.12 0.92 -12.26
N ALA A 256 -8.34 1.50 -11.36
CA ALA A 256 -6.89 1.57 -11.50
C ALA A 256 -6.25 0.17 -11.51
N ASN A 257 -6.64 -0.70 -10.58
CA ASN A 257 -6.18 -2.09 -10.55
C ASN A 257 -6.58 -2.83 -11.82
N GLN A 258 -7.85 -2.76 -12.21
CA GLN A 258 -8.37 -3.42 -13.41
C GLN A 258 -7.67 -2.92 -14.68
N TRP A 259 -7.46 -1.59 -14.79
CA TRP A 259 -6.71 -1.02 -15.91
C TRP A 259 -5.28 -1.55 -15.94
N ALA A 260 -4.57 -1.57 -14.81
CA ALA A 260 -3.20 -2.05 -14.73
C ALA A 260 -3.09 -3.54 -15.07
N LEU A 261 -4.02 -4.37 -14.57
CA LEU A 261 -4.06 -5.82 -14.83
C LEU A 261 -4.38 -6.18 -16.31
N ASN A 262 -5.12 -5.29 -17.01
CA ASN A 262 -5.51 -5.49 -18.41
C ASN A 262 -4.61 -4.76 -19.41
N SER A 263 -3.57 -4.05 -18.92
CA SER A 263 -2.62 -3.30 -19.75
C SER A 263 -1.30 -4.04 -19.86
N ARG A 264 -0.52 -3.73 -20.91
CA ARG A 264 0.86 -4.20 -21.00
C ARG A 264 1.71 -3.50 -19.94
N SER A 265 2.73 -4.19 -19.42
CA SER A 265 3.61 -3.64 -18.36
C SER A 265 4.24 -2.30 -18.72
N GLU A 266 4.59 -2.09 -20.02
CA GLU A 266 5.13 -0.84 -20.51
C GLU A 266 4.13 0.33 -20.40
N GLN A 267 2.86 0.08 -20.68
CA GLN A 267 1.80 1.08 -20.56
C GLN A 267 1.56 1.46 -19.09
N VAL A 268 1.64 0.48 -18.17
CA VAL A 268 1.54 0.73 -16.74
C VAL A 268 2.76 1.53 -16.26
N ALA A 269 3.96 1.17 -16.70
CA ALA A 269 5.19 1.91 -16.38
C ALA A 269 5.11 3.36 -16.88
N ASP A 270 4.64 3.58 -18.12
CA ASP A 270 4.45 4.93 -18.66
C ASP A 270 3.46 5.75 -17.83
N ALA A 271 2.37 5.15 -17.39
CA ALA A 271 1.37 5.82 -16.56
C ALA A 271 1.88 6.14 -15.13
N LEU A 272 2.90 5.42 -14.62
CA LEU A 272 3.50 5.67 -13.32
C LEU A 272 4.61 6.74 -13.34
N LYS A 273 5.20 7.04 -14.50
CA LYS A 273 6.31 8.00 -14.64
C LYS A 273 6.08 9.35 -13.94
N PRO A 274 4.90 9.99 -14.05
CA PRO A 274 4.68 11.29 -13.39
C PRO A 274 4.81 11.25 -11.86
N SER A 275 4.52 10.10 -11.25
CA SER A 275 4.56 9.91 -9.79
C SER A 275 5.88 9.29 -9.29
N MET A 276 6.71 8.76 -10.20
CA MET A 276 7.95 8.03 -9.90
C MET A 276 9.16 8.60 -10.66
N THR A 277 9.31 9.91 -10.67
CA THR A 277 10.27 10.64 -11.49
C THR A 277 11.75 10.33 -11.24
N THR A 278 12.09 9.82 -10.06
CA THR A 278 13.47 9.51 -9.66
C THR A 278 13.90 8.07 -9.98
N ILE A 279 12.99 7.24 -10.50
CA ILE A 279 13.23 5.82 -10.77
C ILE A 279 13.68 5.66 -12.23
N LYS A 280 14.74 4.89 -12.43
CA LYS A 280 15.22 4.59 -13.80
C LYS A 280 14.16 3.78 -14.58
N PRO A 281 14.03 3.99 -15.90
CA PRO A 281 12.97 3.37 -16.71
C PRO A 281 12.96 1.83 -16.68
N ASP A 282 14.16 1.20 -16.67
CA ASP A 282 14.30 -0.25 -16.56
C ASP A 282 13.81 -0.81 -15.21
N LEU A 283 14.16 -0.13 -14.13
CA LEU A 283 13.68 -0.47 -12.78
C LEU A 283 12.18 -0.18 -12.60
N LEU A 284 11.67 0.87 -13.26
CA LEU A 284 10.23 1.15 -13.27
C LEU A 284 9.47 -0.01 -13.91
N LEU A 285 9.91 -0.49 -15.07
CA LEU A 285 9.27 -1.63 -15.76
C LEU A 285 9.39 -2.93 -14.96
N THR A 286 10.58 -3.23 -14.44
CA THR A 286 10.79 -4.42 -13.60
C THR A 286 9.89 -4.42 -12.37
N GLY A 287 9.75 -3.28 -11.70
CA GLY A 287 8.87 -3.14 -10.54
C GLY A 287 7.38 -3.27 -10.89
N VAL A 288 6.96 -2.79 -12.07
CA VAL A 288 5.61 -3.03 -12.60
C VAL A 288 5.35 -4.52 -12.80
N GLN A 289 6.26 -5.24 -13.46
CA GLN A 289 6.14 -6.68 -13.66
C GLN A 289 6.05 -7.46 -12.34
N ALA A 290 6.74 -6.98 -11.30
CA ALA A 290 6.70 -7.57 -9.97
C ALA A 290 5.39 -7.26 -9.22
N VAL A 291 4.81 -6.05 -9.35
CA VAL A 291 3.63 -5.66 -8.59
C VAL A 291 2.32 -6.16 -9.18
N LEU A 292 2.23 -6.31 -10.51
CA LEU A 292 1.00 -6.74 -11.17
C LEU A 292 0.39 -8.02 -10.57
N PRO A 293 1.15 -9.10 -10.26
CA PRO A 293 0.59 -10.30 -9.63
C PRO A 293 0.11 -10.11 -8.19
N ALA A 294 0.47 -8.99 -7.55
CA ALA A 294 0.07 -8.67 -6.19
C ALA A 294 -1.16 -7.76 -6.11
N LEU A 295 -1.58 -7.14 -7.23
CA LEU A 295 -2.77 -6.31 -7.28
C LEU A 295 -4.03 -7.14 -6.99
N SER A 296 -4.89 -6.63 -6.13
CA SER A 296 -6.22 -7.20 -5.90
C SER A 296 -7.08 -7.04 -7.15
N LYS A 297 -7.71 -8.14 -7.61
CA LYS A 297 -8.52 -8.15 -8.84
C LYS A 297 -9.90 -7.52 -8.64
N ASP A 298 -10.48 -7.69 -7.46
CA ASP A 298 -11.85 -7.30 -7.12
C ASP A 298 -11.93 -6.31 -5.95
N GLY A 299 -10.79 -5.95 -5.37
CA GLY A 299 -10.72 -5.07 -4.20
C GLY A 299 -11.09 -5.73 -2.88
N ARG A 300 -11.40 -7.03 -2.85
CA ARG A 300 -11.86 -7.73 -1.67
C ARG A 300 -10.73 -8.03 -0.70
N THR A 301 -10.93 -7.70 0.57
CA THR A 301 -10.08 -8.16 1.66
C THR A 301 -10.61 -9.51 2.14
N SER A 302 -9.79 -10.56 2.09
CA SER A 302 -10.17 -11.93 2.49
C SER A 302 -9.99 -12.15 4.00
N GLU A 303 -10.75 -13.09 4.60
CA GLU A 303 -10.51 -13.53 5.97
C GLU A 303 -9.13 -14.16 6.12
N ARG A 304 -8.67 -14.88 5.08
CA ARG A 304 -7.35 -15.51 5.08
C ARG A 304 -6.22 -14.51 5.20
N SER A 305 -6.30 -13.37 4.49
CA SER A 305 -5.28 -12.31 4.60
C SER A 305 -5.24 -11.70 6.01
N VAL A 306 -6.41 -11.53 6.67
CA VAL A 306 -6.48 -11.08 8.07
C VAL A 306 -5.84 -12.10 9.00
N GLN A 307 -6.15 -13.40 8.84
CA GLN A 307 -5.59 -14.48 9.65
C GLN A 307 -4.06 -14.53 9.51
N VAL A 308 -3.53 -14.59 8.27
CA VAL A 308 -2.08 -14.67 8.01
C VAL A 308 -1.36 -13.44 8.57
N THR A 309 -1.95 -12.24 8.43
CA THR A 309 -1.34 -11.03 8.99
C THR A 309 -1.30 -11.10 10.52
N GLN A 310 -2.35 -11.60 11.17
CA GLN A 310 -2.36 -11.80 12.62
C GLN A 310 -1.35 -12.88 13.06
N ASP A 311 -1.22 -13.98 12.32
CA ASP A 311 -0.22 -15.03 12.60
C ASP A 311 1.21 -14.45 12.60
N ILE A 312 1.51 -13.58 11.63
CA ILE A 312 2.81 -12.89 11.55
C ILE A 312 3.02 -11.97 12.75
N LEU A 313 2.03 -11.16 13.10
CA LEU A 313 2.12 -10.22 14.23
C LEU A 313 2.22 -10.94 15.59
N GLU A 314 1.54 -12.08 15.78
CA GLU A 314 1.68 -12.92 16.97
C GLU A 314 3.07 -13.55 17.05
N GLN A 315 3.53 -14.17 15.96
CA GLN A 315 4.87 -14.75 15.89
C GLN A 315 5.97 -13.69 16.05
N ALA A 316 5.73 -12.46 15.59
CA ALA A 316 6.62 -11.32 15.88
C ALA A 316 6.59 -10.89 17.36
N GLY A 317 5.64 -11.39 18.17
CA GLY A 317 5.46 -11.00 19.58
C GLY A 317 4.84 -9.61 19.75
N ILE A 318 4.12 -9.11 18.74
CA ILE A 318 3.55 -7.76 18.70
C ILE A 318 2.05 -7.80 19.00
N LEU A 319 1.29 -8.70 18.36
CA LEU A 319 -0.13 -8.88 18.60
C LEU A 319 -0.34 -9.69 19.88
N LYS A 320 -1.11 -9.16 20.83
CA LYS A 320 -1.43 -9.81 22.10
C LYS A 320 -2.81 -10.48 22.07
N LYS A 321 -3.74 -9.95 21.26
CA LYS A 321 -5.11 -10.43 21.14
C LYS A 321 -5.58 -10.28 19.70
N ARG A 322 -6.09 -11.35 19.12
CA ARG A 322 -6.68 -11.34 17.78
C ARG A 322 -7.94 -10.49 17.73
N VAL A 323 -8.16 -9.87 16.59
CA VAL A 323 -9.36 -9.10 16.27
C VAL A 323 -10.26 -9.89 15.33
N ALA A 324 -11.56 -9.68 15.40
CA ALA A 324 -12.48 -10.30 14.46
C ALA A 324 -12.37 -9.64 13.07
N TYR A 325 -12.57 -10.42 12.01
CA TYR A 325 -12.57 -9.93 10.63
C TYR A 325 -13.58 -8.77 10.45
N SER A 326 -14.80 -8.92 10.98
CA SER A 326 -15.86 -7.91 10.92
C SER A 326 -15.53 -6.59 11.62
N ASP A 327 -14.57 -6.58 12.54
CA ASP A 327 -14.18 -5.36 13.26
C ASP A 327 -13.23 -4.48 12.42
N VAL A 328 -12.55 -5.06 11.41
CA VAL A 328 -11.48 -4.42 10.66
C VAL A 328 -11.71 -4.37 9.16
N VAL A 329 -12.73 -5.06 8.61
CA VAL A 329 -13.02 -5.13 7.18
C VAL A 329 -14.49 -4.80 6.90
N ASN A 330 -14.71 -3.97 5.88
CA ASN A 330 -16.03 -3.73 5.30
C ASN A 330 -15.95 -3.78 3.77
N ASN A 331 -16.37 -4.88 3.18
CA ASN A 331 -16.40 -5.10 1.73
C ASN A 331 -17.71 -4.62 1.04
N ASP A 332 -18.63 -3.94 1.75
CA ASP A 332 -19.95 -3.54 1.21
C ASP A 332 -19.85 -2.42 0.14
N PHE A 333 -18.70 -1.79 0.04
CA PHE A 333 -18.43 -0.70 -0.90
C PHE A 333 -17.84 -1.17 -2.24
N LEU A 334 -17.52 -2.45 -2.36
CA LEU A 334 -16.98 -3.03 -3.59
C LEU A 334 -18.03 -3.06 -4.70
N MET A 335 -17.57 -2.95 -5.95
CA MET A 335 -18.45 -3.12 -7.11
C MET A 335 -18.98 -4.56 -7.14
N LYS A 336 -20.29 -4.67 -7.39
CA LYS A 336 -20.97 -5.97 -7.55
C LYS A 336 -20.71 -6.53 -8.93
#